data_fee5da8523d96db6c7043a47a58f0c2c
#
_entry.id   fee5da8523d96db6c7043a47a58f0c2c
#
_cell.length_a   1.000
_cell.length_b   1.000
_cell.length_c   1.000
_cell.angle_alpha   90.00
_cell.angle_beta   90.00
_cell.angle_gamma   90.00
#
_symmetry.space_group_name_H-M   'P 1'
#
loop_
_entity.id
_entity.type
_entity.pdbx_description
1 polymer ?
#
loop_
_entity_poly.entity_id
_entity_poly.type
_entity_poly.pdbx_seq_one_letter_code
_entity_poly.pdbx_strand_id
1 'polypeptide(L)'
;MNTTVAEGVELAKAVVAKSAEVPADVKLIIAPPFTHLYPVAEVVKGTAVGLSSQNCADKEKGAYTGEVAVNMLAGVGCEYVILGHSERREYYGETDAKLVEKVKLALAQGLSPIFCIGEKKEE
;
A
#
# COMPACT_ATOMS: atom_id res chain seq x y z
N MET A 1 -2.41 1.04 11.45
CA MET A 1 -3.67 0.32 11.77
C MET A 1 -4.61 1.26 12.46
N ASN A 2 -5.38 2.01 11.70
CA ASN A 2 -6.29 3.05 12.19
C ASN A 2 -7.55 3.09 11.35
N THR A 3 -8.62 3.62 11.92
CA THR A 3 -9.93 3.86 11.31
C THR A 3 -10.73 2.60 10.99
N THR A 4 -12.03 2.75 10.99
CA THR A 4 -12.96 1.80 10.38
C THR A 4 -13.08 2.12 8.88
N VAL A 5 -13.74 1.27 8.11
CA VAL A 5 -13.97 1.51 6.68
C VAL A 5 -14.70 2.84 6.46
N ALA A 6 -15.77 3.10 7.23
CA ALA A 6 -16.55 4.31 7.08
C ALA A 6 -15.70 5.57 7.33
N GLU A 7 -14.92 5.57 8.42
CA GLU A 7 -14.02 6.67 8.75
C GLU A 7 -12.95 6.85 7.68
N GLY A 8 -12.39 5.75 7.18
CA GLY A 8 -11.36 5.76 6.15
C GLY A 8 -11.87 6.30 4.81
N VAL A 9 -13.10 5.96 4.44
CA VAL A 9 -13.74 6.49 3.23
C VAL A 9 -13.93 8.01 3.34
N GLU A 10 -14.40 8.49 4.49
CA GLU A 10 -14.59 9.93 4.70
C GLU A 10 -13.25 10.68 4.67
N LEU A 11 -12.20 10.09 5.26
CA LEU A 11 -10.87 10.67 5.21
C LEU A 11 -10.34 10.72 3.77
N ALA A 12 -10.54 9.65 2.99
CA ALA A 12 -10.13 9.61 1.59
C ALA A 12 -10.83 10.69 0.76
N LYS A 13 -12.12 10.90 0.98
CA LYS A 13 -12.88 11.98 0.33
C LYS A 13 -12.29 13.35 0.66
N ALA A 14 -11.93 13.57 1.92
CA ALA A 14 -11.32 14.83 2.35
C ALA A 14 -9.96 15.05 1.69
N VAL A 15 -9.14 14.00 1.57
CA VAL A 15 -7.83 14.06 0.90
C VAL A 15 -8.02 14.39 -0.59
N VAL A 16 -8.96 13.74 -1.27
CA VAL A 16 -9.27 14.02 -2.68
C VAL A 16 -9.69 15.48 -2.86
N ALA A 17 -10.54 15.99 -1.98
CA ALA A 17 -10.99 17.40 -2.02
C ALA A 17 -9.81 18.37 -1.88
N LYS A 18 -8.82 18.04 -1.06
CA LYS A 18 -7.61 18.86 -0.86
C LYS A 18 -6.57 18.66 -1.94
N SER A 19 -6.65 17.62 -2.74
CA SER A 19 -5.63 17.29 -3.74
C SER A 19 -5.47 18.38 -4.80
N ALA A 20 -6.50 19.18 -5.05
CA ALA A 20 -6.44 20.30 -5.99
C ALA A 20 -5.44 21.39 -5.55
N GLU A 21 -5.12 21.46 -4.26
CA GLU A 21 -4.16 22.43 -3.71
C GLU A 21 -2.70 21.93 -3.82
N VAL A 22 -2.50 20.67 -4.21
CA VAL A 22 -1.17 20.08 -4.32
C VAL A 22 -0.56 20.48 -5.67
N PRO A 23 0.71 20.97 -5.68
CA PRO A 23 1.37 21.32 -6.94
C PRO A 23 1.42 20.14 -7.91
N ALA A 24 1.35 20.44 -9.22
CA ALA A 24 1.27 19.41 -10.27
C ALA A 24 2.50 18.49 -10.34
N ASP A 25 3.64 18.94 -9.83
CA ASP A 25 4.88 18.17 -9.77
C ASP A 25 4.99 17.29 -8.50
N VAL A 26 3.98 17.31 -7.64
CA VAL A 26 3.93 16.48 -6.43
C VAL A 26 2.85 15.41 -6.58
N LYS A 27 3.24 14.15 -6.38
CA LYS A 27 2.30 13.02 -6.39
C LYS A 27 1.81 12.74 -4.98
N LEU A 28 0.50 12.74 -4.79
CA LEU A 28 -0.14 12.41 -3.52
C LEU A 28 -0.62 10.96 -3.56
N ILE A 29 -0.18 10.16 -2.60
CA ILE A 29 -0.52 8.74 -2.51
C ILE A 29 -1.07 8.48 -1.11
N ILE A 30 -2.17 7.73 -1.01
CA ILE A 30 -2.72 7.29 0.27
C ILE A 30 -2.62 5.77 0.37
N ALA A 31 -2.40 5.29 1.60
CA ALA A 31 -2.20 3.87 1.88
C ALA A 31 -3.06 3.41 3.05
N PRO A 32 -4.34 3.13 2.81
CA PRO A 32 -5.24 2.66 3.85
C PRO A 32 -5.01 1.18 4.18
N PRO A 33 -5.58 0.68 5.30
CA PRO A 33 -5.58 -0.74 5.61
C PRO A 33 -6.20 -1.59 4.52
N PHE A 34 -5.86 -2.88 4.46
CA PHE A 34 -6.40 -3.81 3.45
C PHE A 34 -7.92 -3.78 3.35
N THR A 35 -8.59 -3.73 4.49
CA THR A 35 -10.07 -3.75 4.56
C THR A 35 -10.72 -2.55 3.89
N HIS A 36 -9.98 -1.46 3.70
CA HIS A 36 -10.49 -0.20 3.15
C HIS A 36 -10.21 -0.06 1.65
N LEU A 37 -9.33 -0.89 1.09
CA LEU A 37 -8.82 -0.67 -0.27
C LEU A 37 -9.90 -0.61 -1.33
N TYR A 38 -10.85 -1.54 -1.31
CA TYR A 38 -11.90 -1.55 -2.32
C TYR A 38 -12.76 -0.28 -2.30
N PRO A 39 -13.37 0.10 -1.16
CA PRO A 39 -14.18 1.33 -1.12
C PRO A 39 -13.35 2.60 -1.32
N VAL A 40 -12.10 2.65 -0.86
CA VAL A 40 -11.23 3.81 -1.08
C VAL A 40 -10.81 3.91 -2.55
N ALA A 41 -10.59 2.79 -3.23
CA ALA A 41 -10.30 2.76 -4.66
C ALA A 41 -11.41 3.47 -5.45
N GLU A 42 -12.67 3.24 -5.09
CA GLU A 42 -13.81 3.92 -5.74
C GLU A 42 -13.77 5.43 -5.51
N VAL A 43 -13.33 5.88 -4.34
CA VAL A 43 -13.23 7.31 -4.02
C VAL A 43 -12.13 8.00 -4.84
N VAL A 44 -10.97 7.37 -4.98
CA VAL A 44 -9.82 7.98 -5.65
C VAL A 44 -9.80 7.78 -7.17
N LYS A 45 -10.65 6.91 -7.69
CA LYS A 45 -10.74 6.60 -9.12
C LYS A 45 -10.97 7.87 -9.94
N GLY A 46 -10.14 8.07 -10.95
CA GLY A 46 -10.23 9.24 -11.81
C GLY A 46 -9.73 10.54 -11.19
N THR A 47 -9.13 10.47 -10.01
CA THR A 47 -8.51 11.63 -9.35
C THR A 47 -6.99 11.58 -9.48
N ALA A 48 -6.32 12.65 -9.04
CA ALA A 48 -4.86 12.72 -9.02
C ALA A 48 -4.23 11.93 -7.87
N VAL A 49 -5.04 11.41 -6.94
CA VAL A 49 -4.57 10.69 -5.76
C VAL A 49 -4.29 9.23 -6.12
N GLY A 50 -3.08 8.76 -5.84
CA GLY A 50 -2.69 7.35 -6.01
C GLY A 50 -3.09 6.52 -4.80
N LEU A 51 -3.28 5.23 -5.03
CA LEU A 51 -3.65 4.26 -4.00
C LEU A 51 -2.54 3.25 -3.80
N SER A 52 -2.14 3.06 -2.55
CA SER A 52 -1.14 2.08 -2.13
C SER A 52 -1.73 1.13 -1.10
N SER A 53 -1.27 -0.11 -1.11
CA SER A 53 -1.43 -0.99 0.05
C SER A 53 -0.29 -0.78 1.04
N GLN A 54 -0.48 -1.25 2.27
CA GLN A 54 0.52 -1.15 3.34
C GLN A 54 1.48 -2.34 3.37
N ASN A 55 1.22 -3.38 2.60
CA ASN A 55 1.99 -4.61 2.51
C ASN A 55 1.45 -5.48 1.38
N CYS A 56 2.14 -6.57 1.07
CA CYS A 56 1.63 -7.67 0.24
C CYS A 56 2.27 -8.98 0.68
N ALA A 57 1.71 -10.09 0.21
CA ALA A 57 2.27 -11.41 0.43
C ALA A 57 3.56 -11.61 -0.40
N ASP A 58 4.39 -12.55 0.02
CA ASP A 58 5.59 -12.99 -0.70
C ASP A 58 5.32 -14.21 -1.59
N LYS A 59 4.05 -14.49 -1.83
CA LYS A 59 3.57 -15.60 -2.68
C LYS A 59 2.51 -15.08 -3.63
N GLU A 60 2.50 -15.67 -4.81
CA GLU A 60 1.56 -15.27 -5.87
C GLU A 60 0.14 -15.74 -5.58
N LYS A 61 0.01 -16.96 -5.05
CA LYS A 61 -1.26 -17.59 -4.69
C LYS A 61 -1.00 -18.80 -3.80
N GLY A 62 -2.04 -19.37 -3.23
CA GLY A 62 -1.97 -20.65 -2.53
C GLY A 62 -2.50 -20.62 -1.11
N ALA A 63 -2.08 -21.60 -0.33
CA ALA A 63 -2.56 -21.83 1.03
C ALA A 63 -1.80 -20.95 2.05
N TYR A 64 -2.02 -19.66 1.98
CA TYR A 64 -1.41 -18.66 2.86
C TYR A 64 -2.50 -17.85 3.52
N THR A 65 -3.25 -18.50 4.38
CA THR A 65 -4.43 -17.94 5.04
C THR A 65 -4.15 -16.58 5.67
N GLY A 66 -4.95 -15.60 5.32
CA GLY A 66 -4.83 -14.24 5.86
C GLY A 66 -3.95 -13.30 5.05
N GLU A 67 -3.19 -13.83 4.07
CA GLU A 67 -2.32 -13.00 3.23
C GLU A 67 -3.09 -12.39 2.05
N VAL A 68 -2.60 -11.26 1.57
CA VAL A 68 -3.17 -10.58 0.41
C VAL A 68 -2.12 -10.53 -0.70
N ALA A 69 -2.40 -11.21 -1.79
CA ALA A 69 -1.48 -11.32 -2.92
C ALA A 69 -1.46 -10.03 -3.76
N VAL A 70 -0.36 -9.80 -4.45
CA VAL A 70 -0.16 -8.61 -5.28
C VAL A 70 -1.21 -8.48 -6.39
N ASN A 71 -1.61 -9.60 -6.99
CA ASN A 71 -2.65 -9.58 -8.02
C ASN A 71 -4.02 -9.16 -7.48
N MET A 72 -4.30 -9.47 -6.21
CA MET A 72 -5.52 -8.99 -5.55
C MET A 72 -5.47 -7.48 -5.36
N LEU A 73 -4.31 -6.93 -5.01
CA LEU A 73 -4.10 -5.50 -4.85
C LEU A 73 -4.24 -4.75 -6.18
N ALA A 74 -3.63 -5.28 -7.22
CA ALA A 74 -3.78 -4.73 -8.57
C ALA A 74 -5.24 -4.75 -9.01
N GLY A 75 -5.95 -5.85 -8.70
CA GLY A 75 -7.36 -6.02 -9.06
C GLY A 75 -8.30 -5.02 -8.42
N VAL A 76 -7.98 -4.50 -7.23
CA VAL A 76 -8.80 -3.47 -6.59
C VAL A 76 -8.38 -2.05 -6.97
N GLY A 77 -7.29 -1.88 -7.72
CA GLY A 77 -6.87 -0.58 -8.20
C GLY A 77 -5.67 0.03 -7.51
N CYS A 78 -4.92 -0.74 -6.70
CA CYS A 78 -3.66 -0.27 -6.15
C CYS A 78 -2.64 -0.05 -7.27
N GLU A 79 -1.92 1.06 -7.20
CA GLU A 79 -0.82 1.40 -8.08
C GLU A 79 0.52 1.22 -7.38
N TYR A 80 0.52 1.24 -6.07
CA TYR A 80 1.70 1.19 -5.21
C TYR A 80 1.53 0.16 -4.11
N VAL A 81 2.66 -0.25 -3.52
CA VAL A 81 2.68 -1.10 -2.33
C VAL A 81 3.85 -0.68 -1.44
N ILE A 82 3.56 -0.46 -0.15
CA ILE A 82 4.59 -0.17 0.85
C ILE A 82 5.22 -1.50 1.26
N LEU A 83 6.54 -1.58 1.18
CA LEU A 83 7.30 -2.77 1.54
C LEU A 83 8.44 -2.43 2.50
N GLY A 84 8.67 -3.31 3.47
CA GLY A 84 9.79 -3.19 4.38
C GLY A 84 9.66 -2.11 5.45
N HIS A 85 8.44 -1.71 5.78
CA HIS A 85 8.21 -0.75 6.87
C HIS A 85 8.86 -1.24 8.16
N SER A 86 9.44 -0.34 8.93
CA SER A 86 10.16 -0.68 10.16
C SER A 86 9.35 -1.52 11.14
N GLU A 87 8.06 -1.24 11.26
CA GLU A 87 7.15 -2.02 12.11
C GLU A 87 7.09 -3.48 11.68
N ARG A 88 7.05 -3.74 10.37
CA ARG A 88 6.98 -5.11 9.87
C ARG A 88 8.31 -5.85 10.04
N ARG A 89 9.41 -5.16 9.91
CA ARG A 89 10.73 -5.74 10.16
C ARG A 89 10.89 -6.11 11.62
N GLU A 90 10.43 -5.24 12.51
CA GLU A 90 10.57 -5.42 13.96
C GLU A 90 9.55 -6.38 14.55
N TYR A 91 8.27 -6.22 14.21
CA TYR A 91 7.18 -6.96 14.87
C TYR A 91 6.82 -8.28 14.18
N TYR A 92 7.10 -8.40 12.89
CA TYR A 92 6.67 -9.55 12.09
C TYR A 92 7.84 -10.30 11.45
N GLY A 93 9.07 -9.93 11.80
CA GLY A 93 10.24 -10.64 11.30
C GLY A 93 10.43 -10.58 9.79
N GLU A 94 10.03 -9.50 9.17
CA GLU A 94 10.16 -9.32 7.72
C GLU A 94 11.63 -9.15 7.34
N THR A 95 12.18 -10.15 6.64
CA THR A 95 13.59 -10.18 6.24
C THR A 95 13.81 -9.59 4.86
N ASP A 96 15.04 -9.23 4.56
CA ASP A 96 15.41 -8.74 3.22
C ASP A 96 15.13 -9.78 2.14
N ALA A 97 15.38 -11.06 2.44
CA ALA A 97 15.09 -12.15 1.49
C ALA A 97 13.61 -12.21 1.14
N LYS A 98 12.73 -12.08 2.13
CA LYS A 98 11.29 -12.04 1.92
C LYS A 98 10.88 -10.79 1.14
N LEU A 99 11.50 -9.66 1.44
CA LEU A 99 11.21 -8.39 0.75
C LEU A 99 11.64 -8.42 -0.73
N VAL A 100 12.72 -9.09 -1.06
CA VAL A 100 13.13 -9.28 -2.46
C VAL A 100 12.03 -9.98 -3.24
N GLU A 101 11.43 -11.03 -2.69
CA GLU A 101 10.33 -11.74 -3.34
C GLU A 101 9.10 -10.85 -3.51
N LYS A 102 8.76 -10.06 -2.50
CA LYS A 102 7.65 -9.11 -2.58
C LYS A 102 7.88 -8.04 -3.66
N VAL A 103 9.07 -7.50 -3.75
CA VAL A 103 9.43 -6.52 -4.79
C VAL A 103 9.27 -7.13 -6.18
N LYS A 104 9.78 -8.33 -6.39
CA LYS A 104 9.65 -9.03 -7.68
C LYS A 104 8.20 -9.22 -8.08
N LEU A 105 7.36 -9.67 -7.15
CA LEU A 105 5.94 -9.88 -7.40
C LEU A 105 5.22 -8.57 -7.70
N ALA A 106 5.51 -7.51 -6.96
CA ALA A 106 4.93 -6.19 -7.18
C ALA A 106 5.25 -5.66 -8.57
N LEU A 107 6.51 -5.71 -8.97
CA LEU A 107 6.96 -5.25 -10.29
C LEU A 107 6.33 -6.07 -11.41
N ALA A 108 6.20 -7.40 -11.23
CA ALA A 108 5.59 -8.27 -12.22
C ALA A 108 4.11 -7.95 -12.47
N GLN A 109 3.41 -7.42 -11.45
CA GLN A 109 2.01 -7.01 -11.56
C GLN A 109 1.85 -5.53 -11.93
N GLY A 110 2.93 -4.83 -12.20
CA GLY A 110 2.89 -3.42 -12.57
C GLY A 110 2.66 -2.45 -11.41
N LEU A 111 2.79 -2.91 -10.16
CA LEU A 111 2.76 -2.01 -9.01
C LEU A 111 4.15 -1.41 -8.76
N SER A 112 4.16 -0.17 -8.29
CA SER A 112 5.39 0.51 -7.92
C SER A 112 5.64 0.31 -6.41
N PRO A 113 6.71 -0.39 -6.02
CA PRO A 113 7.03 -0.54 -4.61
C PRO A 113 7.47 0.79 -4.00
N ILE A 114 6.96 1.08 -2.80
CA ILE A 114 7.49 2.14 -1.93
C ILE A 114 8.33 1.40 -0.89
N PHE A 115 9.61 1.23 -1.19
CA PHE A 115 10.51 0.44 -0.37
C PHE A 115 11.05 1.26 0.77
N CYS A 116 10.72 0.87 2.00
CA CYS A 116 11.15 1.57 3.20
C CYS A 116 12.59 1.19 3.54
N ILE A 117 13.44 2.18 3.55
CA ILE A 117 14.82 2.05 4.04
C ILE A 117 14.95 2.99 5.23
N GLY A 118 15.52 2.49 6.29
CA GLY A 118 15.71 3.29 7.50
C GLY A 118 16.74 2.65 8.37
N GLU A 119 17.56 3.46 8.95
CA GLU A 119 18.53 2.99 9.92
C GLU A 119 17.99 3.14 11.33
N LYS A 120 18.41 2.28 12.22
CA LYS A 120 18.15 2.42 13.64
C LYS A 120 19.17 3.38 14.24
N LYS A 121 18.81 3.96 15.39
CA LYS A 121 19.72 4.87 16.10
C LYS A 121 21.08 4.22 16.40
N GLU A 122 21.09 2.89 16.58
CA GLU A 122 22.28 2.11 16.86
C GLU A 122 23.14 1.84 15.61
N GLU A 123 22.63 2.09 14.46
CA GLU A 123 23.33 1.91 13.18
C GLU A 123 24.00 3.22 12.78
#